data_bfaaea882e1821848282eabd8891da43
#
_entry.id   bfaaea882e1821848282eabd8891da43
#
_cell.length_a   1.000
_cell.length_b   1.000
_cell.length_c   1.000
_cell.angle_alpha   90.00
_cell.angle_beta   90.00
_cell.angle_gamma   90.00
#
_symmetry.space_group_name_H-M   'P 1'
#
loop_
_entity.id
_entity.type
_entity.pdbx_description
1 polymer ?
#
loop_
_entity_poly.entity_id
_entity_poly.type
_entity_poly.pdbx_seq_one_letter_code
_entity_poly.pdbx_strand_id
1 'polypeptide(L)'
;MFTIGGAGTVVTGTLLDGQIAIGDTLAVLPQGIPVRVRGLQSHERSVEVAHPGTRTAVNVVGIDRDDAERGSMLGRPGDWRTTRRFTAELRTVRALGDPIRSRGAFRLHLGSGSWPARVRLLDGPELAGTGTAIIEPGTEVPITAGDRFVLREVGRRAVVAGGRVLDPHPPRRGADVRRAVELLLEADSSPDPXLESRGEARSSELSADSGGGRAEGSRAGEWLVSSGRQAEIETAAVERTTAYQRSNPLRPGIPKQDLATTLRVEPEILEAVV
;
A
#
# COMPACT_ATOMS: atom_id res chain seq x y z
N MET A 1 1.80 24.66 -5.95
CA MET A 1 1.37 25.22 -4.66
C MET A 1 1.75 26.70 -4.58
N PHE A 2 0.96 27.52 -3.93
CA PHE A 2 1.24 28.95 -3.73
C PHE A 2 0.62 29.43 -2.42
N THR A 3 1.20 30.46 -1.84
CA THR A 3 0.71 31.06 -0.59
C THR A 3 0.07 32.41 -0.92
N ILE A 4 -1.09 32.68 -0.33
CA ILE A 4 -1.75 33.97 -0.41
C ILE A 4 -1.57 34.64 0.94
N GLY A 5 -0.90 35.78 0.99
CA GLY A 5 -0.62 36.50 2.22
C GLY A 5 -1.88 36.72 3.05
N GLY A 6 -1.86 36.27 4.29
CA GLY A 6 -3.01 36.36 5.20
C GLY A 6 -4.13 35.36 4.99
N ALA A 7 -4.11 34.57 3.90
CA ALA A 7 -5.18 33.66 3.52
C ALA A 7 -4.83 32.16 3.66
N GLY A 8 -3.59 31.84 3.99
CA GLY A 8 -3.13 30.45 4.13
C GLY A 8 -2.41 29.91 2.92
N THR A 9 -2.11 28.62 2.95
CA THR A 9 -1.41 27.92 1.86
C THR A 9 -2.43 27.23 0.96
N VAL A 10 -2.30 27.44 -0.37
CA VAL A 10 -3.19 26.83 -1.35
C VAL A 10 -2.45 25.69 -2.07
N VAL A 11 -2.98 24.47 -1.91
CA VAL A 11 -2.51 23.27 -2.57
C VAL A 11 -3.44 22.96 -3.76
N THR A 12 -2.90 22.74 -4.95
CA THR A 12 -3.69 22.40 -6.13
C THR A 12 -3.35 21.00 -6.61
N GLY A 13 -4.38 20.20 -6.88
CA GLY A 13 -4.22 18.84 -7.37
C GLY A 13 -5.51 18.29 -7.96
N THR A 14 -5.49 17.01 -8.30
CA THR A 14 -6.69 16.28 -8.70
C THR A 14 -7.14 15.45 -7.50
N LEU A 15 -8.40 15.57 -7.13
CA LEU A 15 -8.99 14.68 -6.12
C LEU A 15 -9.25 13.33 -6.80
N LEU A 16 -8.59 12.29 -6.31
CA LEU A 16 -8.65 10.96 -6.93
C LEU A 16 -9.83 10.15 -6.41
N ASP A 17 -10.08 10.24 -5.10
CA ASP A 17 -11.12 9.47 -4.45
C ASP A 17 -11.66 10.24 -3.23
N GLY A 18 -12.80 9.79 -2.71
CA GLY A 18 -13.44 10.39 -1.53
C GLY A 18 -14.01 11.77 -1.78
N GLN A 19 -14.20 12.52 -0.72
CA GLN A 19 -14.68 13.92 -0.74
C GLN A 19 -13.88 14.73 0.25
N ILE A 20 -13.71 16.01 -0.05
CA ILE A 20 -13.10 16.99 0.87
C ILE A 20 -14.13 18.11 1.09
N ALA A 21 -14.39 18.42 2.37
CA ALA A 21 -15.30 19.49 2.76
C ALA A 21 -14.52 20.60 3.51
N ILE A 22 -15.07 21.80 3.50
CA ILE A 22 -14.56 22.90 4.32
C ILE A 22 -14.69 22.49 5.80
N GLY A 23 -13.61 22.65 6.56
CA GLY A 23 -13.53 22.24 7.96
C GLY A 23 -12.88 20.90 8.20
N ASP A 24 -12.69 20.08 7.16
CA ASP A 24 -12.01 18.78 7.28
C ASP A 24 -10.57 18.95 7.79
N THR A 25 -10.14 17.94 8.56
CA THR A 25 -8.73 17.78 8.93
C THR A 25 -8.12 16.73 8.01
N LEU A 26 -7.04 17.10 7.32
CA LEU A 26 -6.28 16.24 6.42
C LEU A 26 -4.82 16.18 6.90
N ALA A 27 -4.03 15.33 6.29
CA ALA A 27 -2.58 15.25 6.50
C ALA A 27 -1.85 15.48 5.17
N VAL A 28 -0.75 16.24 5.24
CA VAL A 28 0.19 16.36 4.12
C VAL A 28 1.16 15.18 4.18
N LEU A 29 1.12 14.33 3.19
CA LEU A 29 1.95 13.13 3.11
C LEU A 29 3.13 13.35 2.15
N PRO A 30 4.28 12.76 2.40
CA PRO A 30 4.58 11.72 3.39
C PRO A 30 4.88 12.21 4.81
N GLN A 31 4.95 13.51 5.05
CA GLN A 31 5.39 14.07 6.34
C GLN A 31 4.37 13.83 7.48
N GLY A 32 3.10 13.60 7.14
CA GLY A 32 2.03 13.40 8.14
C GLY A 32 1.59 14.70 8.84
N ILE A 33 1.89 15.87 8.25
CA ILE A 33 1.61 17.17 8.89
C ILE A 33 0.10 17.44 8.84
N PRO A 34 -0.57 17.60 9.98
CA PRO A 34 -2.01 17.84 9.98
C PRO A 34 -2.33 19.26 9.50
N VAL A 35 -3.35 19.36 8.66
CA VAL A 35 -3.83 20.63 8.10
C VAL A 35 -5.35 20.70 8.18
N ARG A 36 -5.88 21.90 8.31
CA ARG A 36 -7.32 22.12 8.28
C ARG A 36 -7.73 22.85 7.01
N VAL A 37 -8.78 22.34 6.35
CA VAL A 37 -9.34 22.92 5.12
C VAL A 37 -10.15 24.18 5.49
N ARG A 38 -9.77 25.33 4.91
CA ARG A 38 -10.47 26.61 5.08
C ARG A 38 -11.33 26.99 3.89
N GLY A 39 -10.99 26.47 2.72
CA GLY A 39 -11.73 26.82 1.51
C GLY A 39 -11.39 25.88 0.38
N LEU A 40 -12.32 25.76 -0.54
CA LEU A 40 -12.20 24.89 -1.70
C LEU A 40 -12.61 25.65 -2.96
N GLN A 41 -11.88 25.45 -4.05
CA GLN A 41 -12.26 25.94 -5.35
C GLN A 41 -12.12 24.83 -6.41
N SER A 42 -13.12 24.71 -7.25
CA SER A 42 -13.11 23.83 -8.42
C SER A 42 -13.61 24.62 -9.62
N HIS A 43 -12.87 24.53 -10.73
CA HIS A 43 -13.20 25.30 -11.96
C HIS A 43 -13.39 26.81 -11.69
N GLU A 44 -12.49 27.37 -10.88
CA GLU A 44 -12.47 28.79 -10.49
C GLU A 44 -13.68 29.27 -9.66
N ARG A 45 -14.50 28.33 -9.17
CA ARG A 45 -15.67 28.62 -8.32
C ARG A 45 -15.43 28.06 -6.91
N SER A 46 -15.84 28.83 -5.91
CA SER A 46 -15.84 28.34 -4.53
C SER A 46 -16.89 27.25 -4.37
N VAL A 47 -16.51 26.17 -3.70
CA VAL A 47 -17.38 25.03 -3.40
C VAL A 47 -17.27 24.67 -1.92
N GLU A 48 -18.31 24.10 -1.35
CA GLU A 48 -18.28 23.63 0.05
C GLU A 48 -17.69 22.21 0.15
N VAL A 49 -17.90 21.42 -0.90
CA VAL A 49 -17.42 20.05 -0.99
C VAL A 49 -16.80 19.83 -2.37
N ALA A 50 -15.62 19.23 -2.38
CA ALA A 50 -14.96 18.79 -3.63
C ALA A 50 -15.19 17.29 -3.84
N HIS A 51 -15.37 16.90 -5.11
CA HIS A 51 -15.65 15.52 -5.51
C HIS A 51 -14.55 14.96 -6.40
N PRO A 52 -14.40 13.62 -6.46
CA PRO A 52 -13.36 12.97 -7.27
C PRO A 52 -13.46 13.33 -8.76
N GLY A 53 -12.33 13.21 -9.44
CA GLY A 53 -12.22 13.46 -10.88
C GLY A 53 -12.05 14.93 -11.24
N THR A 54 -12.00 15.84 -10.25
CA THR A 54 -11.89 17.26 -10.51
C THR A 54 -10.56 17.84 -10.03
N ARG A 55 -10.08 18.83 -10.76
CA ARG A 55 -8.95 19.65 -10.31
C ARG A 55 -9.45 20.62 -9.26
N THR A 56 -8.87 20.53 -8.06
CA THR A 56 -9.31 21.29 -6.89
C THR A 56 -8.15 22.10 -6.33
N ALA A 57 -8.42 23.33 -5.92
CA ALA A 57 -7.55 24.13 -5.10
C ALA A 57 -8.08 24.06 -3.66
N VAL A 58 -7.24 23.61 -2.74
CA VAL A 58 -7.56 23.43 -1.32
C VAL A 58 -6.76 24.47 -0.54
N ASN A 59 -7.45 25.39 0.08
CA ASN A 59 -6.84 26.37 0.99
C ASN A 59 -6.75 25.70 2.38
N VAL A 60 -5.52 25.57 2.87
CA VAL A 60 -5.24 24.88 4.14
C VAL A 60 -4.47 25.79 5.09
N VAL A 61 -4.63 25.52 6.38
CA VAL A 61 -3.83 26.12 7.44
C VAL A 61 -3.14 25.02 8.23
N GLY A 62 -2.02 25.38 8.87
CA GLY A 62 -1.22 24.43 9.63
C GLY A 62 0.09 24.05 8.93
N ILE A 63 0.35 24.61 7.75
CA ILE A 63 1.61 24.38 7.02
C ILE A 63 2.09 25.67 6.36
N ASP A 64 3.40 25.74 6.19
CA ASP A 64 4.05 26.70 5.32
C ASP A 64 4.22 26.12 3.92
N ARG A 65 4.59 26.98 2.98
CA ARG A 65 4.78 26.61 1.58
C ARG A 65 5.81 25.46 1.41
N ASP A 66 6.87 25.53 2.22
CA ASP A 66 8.00 24.60 2.07
C ASP A 66 7.72 23.24 2.73
N ASP A 67 6.62 23.09 3.46
CA ASP A 67 6.20 21.82 4.06
C ASP A 67 5.56 20.86 3.05
N ALA A 68 5.16 21.36 1.88
CA ALA A 68 4.54 20.51 0.86
C ALA A 68 5.20 20.74 -0.49
N GLU A 69 5.90 19.73 -0.98
CA GLU A 69 6.61 19.74 -2.24
C GLU A 69 5.80 19.08 -3.36
N ARG A 70 6.31 19.18 -4.57
CA ARG A 70 5.74 18.42 -5.69
C ARG A 70 5.90 16.93 -5.41
N GLY A 71 4.79 16.20 -5.41
CA GLY A 71 4.74 14.80 -5.02
C GLY A 71 4.09 14.58 -3.66
N SER A 72 3.88 15.65 -2.88
CA SER A 72 3.07 15.57 -1.66
C SER A 72 1.61 15.28 -2.01
N MET A 73 0.90 14.67 -1.09
CA MET A 73 -0.51 14.33 -1.21
C MET A 73 -1.27 14.78 0.03
N LEU A 74 -2.52 15.20 -0.17
CA LEU A 74 -3.45 15.41 0.95
C LEU A 74 -4.29 14.14 1.10
N GLY A 75 -4.28 13.56 2.29
CA GLY A 75 -5.07 12.37 2.63
C GLY A 75 -5.71 12.50 4.00
N ARG A 76 -6.65 11.65 4.33
CA ARG A 76 -7.21 11.60 5.69
C ARG A 76 -6.15 11.02 6.63
N PRO A 77 -6.02 11.57 7.85
CA PRO A 77 -5.08 11.01 8.82
C PRO A 77 -5.40 9.55 9.13
N GLY A 78 -4.40 8.69 9.04
CA GLY A 78 -4.54 7.26 9.34
C GLY A 78 -4.92 6.38 8.15
N ASP A 79 -5.44 6.97 7.07
CA ASP A 79 -5.84 6.18 5.89
C ASP A 79 -4.66 5.81 4.98
N TRP A 80 -3.47 6.35 5.25
CA TRP A 80 -2.33 6.18 4.36
C TRP A 80 -1.06 5.87 5.14
N ARG A 81 -0.33 4.89 4.65
CA ARG A 81 1.03 4.60 5.09
C ARG A 81 2.01 5.01 4.02
N THR A 82 3.19 5.44 4.42
CA THR A 82 4.27 5.76 3.48
C THR A 82 5.25 4.60 3.39
N THR A 83 5.93 4.48 2.27
CA THR A 83 6.90 3.40 2.08
C THR A 83 8.14 3.86 1.35
N ARG A 84 9.24 3.14 1.60
CA ARG A 84 10.50 3.24 0.84
C ARG A 84 10.75 1.99 0.00
N ARG A 85 9.76 1.08 -0.05
CA ARG A 85 9.94 -0.20 -0.74
C ARG A 85 8.59 -0.84 -1.01
N PHE A 86 8.33 -1.16 -2.27
CA PHE A 86 7.07 -1.81 -2.66
C PHE A 86 7.33 -2.83 -3.77
N THR A 87 6.41 -3.78 -3.94
CA THR A 87 6.41 -4.68 -5.10
C THR A 87 5.46 -4.15 -6.17
N ALA A 88 5.78 -4.45 -7.42
CA ALA A 88 5.00 -3.97 -8.54
C ALA A 88 5.05 -4.95 -9.71
N GLU A 89 3.97 -4.97 -10.46
CA GLU A 89 3.95 -5.50 -11.81
C GLU A 89 4.45 -4.40 -12.74
N LEU A 90 5.37 -4.76 -13.63
CA LEU A 90 5.94 -3.85 -14.64
C LEU A 90 5.60 -4.33 -16.03
N ARG A 91 5.39 -3.37 -16.92
CA ARG A 91 5.24 -3.62 -18.35
C ARG A 91 6.18 -2.68 -19.12
N THR A 92 7.11 -3.25 -19.87
CA THR A 92 8.07 -2.44 -20.64
C THR A 92 7.37 -1.75 -21.80
N VAL A 93 7.92 -0.61 -22.22
CA VAL A 93 7.45 0.10 -23.41
C VAL A 93 7.78 -0.74 -24.65
N ARG A 94 6.78 -1.01 -25.50
CA ARG A 94 6.93 -1.87 -26.68
C ARG A 94 8.02 -1.39 -27.67
N ALA A 95 8.19 -0.07 -27.79
CA ALA A 95 9.18 0.53 -28.68
C ALA A 95 10.60 0.53 -28.10
N LEU A 96 10.79 -0.03 -26.89
CA LEU A 96 12.10 -0.11 -26.27
C LEU A 96 12.89 -1.25 -26.91
N GLY A 97 14.01 -0.95 -27.54
CA GLY A 97 14.82 -1.97 -28.24
C GLY A 97 15.52 -2.92 -27.28
N ASP A 98 15.95 -2.44 -26.12
CA ASP A 98 16.71 -3.22 -25.15
C ASP A 98 15.91 -3.50 -23.86
N PRO A 99 16.09 -4.67 -23.25
CA PRO A 99 15.42 -4.98 -21.99
C PRO A 99 15.86 -4.06 -20.84
N ILE A 100 15.05 -3.99 -19.81
CA ILE A 100 15.38 -3.31 -18.55
C ILE A 100 16.24 -4.23 -17.69
N ARG A 101 17.23 -3.68 -17.01
CA ARG A 101 18.07 -4.41 -16.05
C ARG A 101 18.04 -3.73 -14.69
N SER A 102 18.24 -4.51 -13.63
CA SER A 102 18.22 -3.99 -12.24
C SER A 102 19.31 -2.94 -11.97
N ARG A 103 20.39 -2.93 -12.73
CA ARG A 103 21.54 -2.02 -12.54
C ARG A 103 21.33 -0.60 -13.10
N GLY A 104 20.19 -0.32 -13.69
CA GLY A 104 19.89 1.02 -14.21
C GLY A 104 19.65 2.06 -13.13
N ALA A 105 19.92 3.33 -13.42
CA ALA A 105 19.49 4.45 -12.61
C ALA A 105 18.10 4.86 -13.07
N PHE A 106 17.12 4.76 -12.20
CA PHE A 106 15.71 5.01 -12.54
C PHE A 106 15.14 6.20 -11.80
N ARG A 107 14.11 6.80 -12.39
CA ARG A 107 13.21 7.73 -11.70
C ARG A 107 11.80 7.15 -11.73
N LEU A 108 11.23 7.08 -10.55
CA LEU A 108 9.81 6.72 -10.33
C LEU A 108 8.98 7.99 -10.51
N HIS A 109 7.98 7.95 -11.37
CA HIS A 109 6.98 9.01 -11.53
C HIS A 109 5.63 8.47 -11.08
N LEU A 110 5.05 9.07 -10.06
CA LEU A 110 3.76 8.70 -9.48
C LEU A 110 3.00 9.97 -9.14
N GLY A 111 1.76 10.08 -9.59
CA GLY A 111 0.98 11.30 -9.41
C GLY A 111 1.75 12.51 -9.95
N SER A 112 1.96 13.53 -9.12
CA SER A 112 2.75 14.71 -9.47
C SER A 112 4.23 14.58 -9.13
N GLY A 113 4.62 13.51 -8.42
CA GLY A 113 5.97 13.33 -7.88
C GLY A 113 6.95 12.63 -8.82
N SER A 114 8.24 12.80 -8.53
CA SER A 114 9.31 12.17 -9.29
C SER A 114 10.53 11.98 -8.37
N TRP A 115 10.90 10.73 -8.13
CA TRP A 115 11.98 10.40 -7.20
C TRP A 115 12.98 9.45 -7.83
N PRO A 116 14.29 9.56 -7.46
CA PRO A 116 15.24 8.51 -7.81
C PRO A 116 14.74 7.18 -7.24
N ALA A 117 14.94 6.09 -7.96
CA ALA A 117 14.52 4.78 -7.48
C ALA A 117 15.49 3.69 -7.94
N ARG A 118 15.63 2.66 -7.12
CA ARG A 118 16.25 1.40 -7.51
C ARG A 118 15.16 0.42 -7.91
N VAL A 119 15.45 -0.38 -8.93
CA VAL A 119 14.55 -1.42 -9.42
C VAL A 119 15.27 -2.75 -9.31
N ARG A 120 14.66 -3.72 -8.64
CA ARG A 120 15.18 -5.08 -8.54
C ARG A 120 14.15 -6.04 -9.12
N LEU A 121 14.45 -6.57 -10.29
CA LEU A 121 13.60 -7.54 -10.98
C LEU A 121 13.54 -8.85 -10.17
N LEU A 122 12.38 -9.48 -10.13
CA LEU A 122 12.16 -10.74 -9.40
C LEU A 122 12.21 -11.96 -10.32
N ASP A 123 11.90 -11.77 -11.60
CA ASP A 123 11.73 -12.86 -12.57
C ASP A 123 12.99 -13.18 -13.38
N GLY A 124 14.07 -12.45 -13.13
CA GLY A 124 15.33 -12.67 -13.85
C GLY A 124 16.25 -11.46 -13.88
N PRO A 125 17.37 -11.56 -14.60
CA PRO A 125 18.35 -10.46 -14.64
C PRO A 125 17.90 -9.29 -15.53
N GLU A 126 16.99 -9.52 -16.45
CA GLU A 126 16.47 -8.50 -17.37
C GLU A 126 14.99 -8.74 -17.68
N LEU A 127 14.30 -7.69 -18.08
CA LEU A 127 12.86 -7.70 -18.37
C LEU A 127 12.59 -7.13 -19.76
N ALA A 128 11.92 -7.95 -20.59
CA ALA A 128 11.30 -7.54 -21.85
C ALA A 128 9.85 -8.03 -21.82
N GLY A 129 8.89 -7.10 -21.84
CA GLY A 129 7.47 -7.44 -21.70
C GLY A 129 6.94 -7.17 -20.31
N THR A 130 6.26 -8.13 -19.72
CA THR A 130 5.66 -8.02 -18.38
C THR A 130 6.47 -8.85 -17.37
N GLY A 131 6.57 -8.36 -16.14
CA GLY A 131 7.22 -9.08 -15.05
C GLY A 131 7.08 -8.33 -13.74
N THR A 132 7.75 -8.81 -12.71
CA THR A 132 7.60 -8.27 -11.37
C THR A 132 8.91 -7.71 -10.83
N ALA A 133 8.79 -6.73 -9.95
CA ALA A 133 9.96 -6.06 -9.38
C ALA A 133 9.69 -5.55 -7.97
N ILE A 134 10.77 -5.39 -7.22
CA ILE A 134 10.80 -4.52 -6.04
C ILE A 134 11.31 -3.15 -6.51
N ILE A 135 10.62 -2.11 -6.07
CA ILE A 135 11.00 -0.72 -6.33
C ILE A 135 11.29 -0.05 -4.99
N GLU A 136 12.45 0.60 -4.93
CA GLU A 136 12.91 1.31 -3.73
C GLU A 136 13.12 2.78 -4.07
N PRO A 137 12.12 3.65 -3.81
CA PRO A 137 12.31 5.09 -3.92
C PRO A 137 13.38 5.60 -2.96
N GLY A 138 14.08 6.67 -3.34
CA GLY A 138 15.10 7.28 -2.51
C GLY A 138 14.58 7.98 -1.26
N THR A 139 13.28 8.12 -1.14
CA THR A 139 12.59 8.75 0.00
C THR A 139 11.28 8.00 0.27
N GLU A 140 10.61 8.33 1.35
CA GLU A 140 9.25 7.84 1.60
C GLU A 140 8.27 8.44 0.60
N VAL A 141 7.38 7.60 0.11
CA VAL A 141 6.33 8.01 -0.82
C VAL A 141 4.97 7.51 -0.32
N PRO A 142 3.92 8.33 -0.45
CA PRO A 142 2.55 7.87 -0.16
C PRO A 142 2.07 7.09 -1.38
N ILE A 143 1.83 5.80 -1.21
CA ILE A 143 1.47 4.90 -2.30
C ILE A 143 0.58 3.78 -1.75
N THR A 144 -0.38 3.35 -2.55
CA THR A 144 -1.30 2.26 -2.19
C THR A 144 -1.28 1.16 -3.24
N ALA A 145 -1.82 -0.01 -2.90
CA ALA A 145 -2.00 -1.10 -3.85
C ALA A 145 -2.88 -0.62 -5.01
N GLY A 146 -2.52 -1.01 -6.23
CA GLY A 146 -3.24 -0.59 -7.43
C GLY A 146 -2.73 0.70 -8.07
N ASP A 147 -1.98 1.53 -7.35
CA ASP A 147 -1.44 2.78 -7.89
C ASP A 147 -0.60 2.54 -9.14
N ARG A 148 -0.83 3.37 -10.15
CA ARG A 148 -0.10 3.30 -11.41
C ARG A 148 1.04 4.31 -11.44
N PHE A 149 2.17 3.89 -11.97
CA PHE A 149 3.35 4.72 -12.04
C PHE A 149 4.10 4.49 -13.37
N VAL A 150 5.08 5.35 -13.60
CA VAL A 150 5.96 5.26 -14.76
C VAL A 150 7.41 5.23 -14.28
N LEU A 151 8.23 4.38 -14.90
CA LEU A 151 9.67 4.34 -14.70
C LEU A 151 10.38 4.96 -15.90
N ARG A 152 11.23 5.92 -15.61
CA ARG A 152 12.13 6.51 -16.59
C ARG A 152 13.56 6.08 -16.24
N GLU A 153 14.31 5.63 -17.24
CA GLU A 153 15.72 5.32 -17.05
C GLU A 153 16.56 6.55 -17.39
N VAL A 154 17.43 6.91 -16.46
CA VAL A 154 18.21 8.16 -16.56
C VAL A 154 19.20 8.09 -17.73
N GLY A 155 19.90 6.97 -17.86
CA GLY A 155 20.88 6.75 -18.93
C GLY A 155 20.28 6.85 -20.32
N ARG A 156 19.12 6.20 -20.54
CA ARG A 156 18.41 6.25 -21.83
C ARG A 156 17.60 7.53 -22.03
N ARG A 157 17.39 8.31 -20.99
CA ARG A 157 16.54 9.52 -20.99
C ARG A 157 15.11 9.24 -21.48
N ALA A 158 14.63 8.01 -21.29
CA ALA A 158 13.37 7.52 -21.85
C ALA A 158 12.50 6.88 -20.78
N VAL A 159 11.19 6.86 -21.02
CA VAL A 159 10.26 6.01 -20.29
C VAL A 159 10.54 4.57 -20.72
N VAL A 160 10.81 3.70 -19.77
CA VAL A 160 11.18 2.31 -20.06
C VAL A 160 10.09 1.31 -19.63
N ALA A 161 9.26 1.70 -18.65
CA ALA A 161 8.13 0.87 -18.21
C ALA A 161 7.04 1.71 -17.58
N GLY A 162 5.82 1.20 -17.63
CA GLY A 162 4.74 1.54 -16.71
C GLY A 162 4.58 0.40 -15.72
N GLY A 163 3.91 0.66 -14.60
CA GLY A 163 3.67 -0.37 -13.61
C GLY A 163 2.45 -0.11 -12.74
N ARG A 164 2.10 -1.14 -11.99
CA ARG A 164 1.03 -1.12 -10.99
C ARG A 164 1.62 -1.64 -9.68
N VAL A 165 1.35 -0.94 -8.59
CA VAL A 165 1.77 -1.37 -7.24
C VAL A 165 0.99 -2.63 -6.86
N LEU A 166 1.69 -3.67 -6.42
CA LEU A 166 1.08 -4.89 -5.90
C LEU A 166 0.97 -4.80 -4.37
N ASP A 167 2.09 -4.64 -3.67
CA ASP A 167 2.10 -4.49 -2.22
C ASP A 167 2.99 -3.30 -1.83
N PRO A 168 2.42 -2.27 -1.19
CA PRO A 168 3.21 -1.12 -0.71
C PRO A 168 4.11 -1.46 0.49
N HIS A 169 3.88 -2.60 1.18
CA HIS A 169 4.64 -3.01 2.37
C HIS A 169 5.02 -4.49 2.32
N PRO A 170 5.79 -4.92 1.28
CA PRO A 170 6.08 -6.33 1.09
C PRO A 170 7.00 -6.90 2.18
N PRO A 171 6.97 -8.22 2.40
CA PRO A 171 7.89 -8.89 3.32
C PRO A 171 9.35 -8.54 3.07
N ARG A 172 10.18 -8.59 4.10
CA ARG A 172 11.59 -8.20 3.98
C ARG A 172 12.45 -9.24 3.28
N ARG A 173 12.19 -10.54 3.50
CA ARG A 173 12.98 -11.65 2.95
C ARG A 173 12.61 -11.94 1.50
N GLY A 174 13.61 -12.17 0.66
CA GLY A 174 13.41 -12.34 -0.78
C GLY A 174 12.52 -13.51 -1.19
N ALA A 175 12.63 -14.65 -0.50
CA ALA A 175 11.76 -15.81 -0.78
C ALA A 175 10.29 -15.49 -0.45
N ASP A 176 10.05 -14.84 0.69
CA ASP A 176 8.71 -14.44 1.13
C ASP A 176 8.11 -13.41 0.17
N VAL A 177 8.95 -12.51 -0.39
CA VAL A 177 8.48 -11.51 -1.37
C VAL A 177 7.97 -12.19 -2.64
N ARG A 178 8.70 -13.17 -3.17
CA ARG A 178 8.27 -13.88 -4.39
C ARG A 178 6.94 -14.59 -4.15
N ARG A 179 6.85 -15.30 -3.03
CA ARG A 179 5.61 -16.00 -2.66
C ARG A 179 4.44 -15.04 -2.52
N ALA A 180 4.65 -13.89 -1.85
CA ALA A 180 3.61 -12.85 -1.71
C ALA A 180 3.18 -12.29 -3.07
N VAL A 181 4.12 -12.04 -3.97
CA VAL A 181 3.82 -11.54 -5.32
C VAL A 181 3.03 -12.57 -6.13
N GLU A 182 3.40 -13.85 -6.06
CA GLU A 182 2.66 -14.94 -6.71
C GLU A 182 1.20 -14.96 -6.22
N LEU A 183 1.00 -14.95 -4.91
CA LEU A 183 -0.35 -14.95 -4.31
C LEU A 183 -1.14 -13.70 -4.72
N LEU A 184 -0.50 -12.51 -4.74
CA LEU A 184 -1.17 -11.28 -5.18
C LEU A 184 -1.63 -11.34 -6.64
N LEU A 185 -0.81 -11.91 -7.51
CA LEU A 185 -1.16 -12.07 -8.93
C LEU A 185 -2.26 -13.12 -9.13
N GLU A 186 -2.25 -14.19 -8.34
CA GLU A 186 -3.31 -15.21 -8.34
C GLU A 186 -4.63 -14.63 -7.81
N ALA A 187 -4.55 -13.77 -6.79
CA ALA A 187 -5.70 -13.15 -6.13
C ALA A 187 -6.16 -11.83 -6.77
N ASP A 188 -5.68 -11.50 -7.98
CA ASP A 188 -5.98 -10.19 -8.63
C ASP A 188 -7.49 -9.95 -8.81
N SER A 189 -8.30 -11.03 -8.84
CA SER A 189 -9.77 -10.96 -8.91
C SER A 189 -10.45 -10.99 -7.54
N SER A 190 -9.69 -11.09 -6.44
CA SER A 190 -10.23 -11.11 -5.09
C SER A 190 -10.64 -9.70 -4.65
N PRO A 191 -11.68 -9.57 -3.80
CA PRO A 191 -12.02 -8.28 -3.21
C PRO A 191 -10.88 -7.65 -2.41
N ASP A 192 -10.02 -8.47 -1.80
CA ASP A 192 -8.88 -7.97 -1.03
C ASP A 192 -7.62 -8.81 -1.29
N PRO A 193 -6.91 -8.57 -2.37
CA PRO A 193 -5.66 -9.28 -2.63
C PRO A 193 -4.58 -9.15 -1.54
N UNK A 194 -4.56 -8.21 -0.83
CA UNK A 194 -3.74 -7.99 0.14
C UNK A 194 -3.87 -8.83 1.20
N LEU A 195 -5.07 -8.95 1.60
CA LEU A 195 -5.34 -9.90 2.68
C LEU A 195 -5.07 -11.34 2.26
N GLU A 196 -5.48 -11.70 1.06
CA GLU A 196 -5.26 -13.07 0.55
C GLU A 196 -3.76 -13.40 0.49
N SER A 197 -2.95 -12.46 0.02
CA SER A 197 -1.50 -12.65 -0.07
C SER A 197 -0.82 -12.76 1.30
N ARG A 198 -1.28 -11.98 2.28
CA ARG A 198 -0.70 -11.96 3.64
C ARG A 198 -1.26 -13.06 4.53
N GLY A 199 -2.48 -13.52 4.22
CA GLY A 199 -3.23 -14.46 5.03
C GLY A 199 -3.91 -13.82 6.23
N GLU A 200 -3.19 -12.97 6.95
CA GLU A 200 -3.69 -12.24 8.12
C GLU A 200 -3.03 -10.85 8.19
N ALA A 201 -3.78 -9.84 8.62
CA ALA A 201 -3.27 -8.48 8.77
C ALA A 201 -4.17 -7.65 9.68
N ARG A 202 -3.62 -6.59 10.27
CA ARG A 202 -4.44 -5.65 11.04
C ARG A 202 -5.34 -4.86 10.10
N SER A 203 -6.59 -4.68 10.50
CA SER A 203 -7.60 -3.95 9.71
C SER A 203 -7.12 -2.54 9.33
N SER A 204 -6.44 -1.86 10.27
CA SER A 204 -5.89 -0.53 10.01
C SER A 204 -4.78 -0.53 8.96
N GLU A 205 -3.94 -1.57 8.93
CA GLU A 205 -2.85 -1.68 7.95
C GLU A 205 -3.40 -1.93 6.55
N LEU A 206 -4.37 -2.84 6.43
CA LEU A 206 -5.01 -3.13 5.14
C LEU A 206 -5.73 -1.91 4.59
N SER A 207 -6.48 -1.21 5.44
CA SER A 207 -7.18 0.01 5.05
C SER A 207 -6.19 1.07 4.55
N ALA A 208 -5.08 1.27 5.27
CA ALA A 208 -4.06 2.24 4.88
C ALA A 208 -3.33 1.85 3.59
N ASP A 209 -3.05 0.55 3.40
CA ASP A 209 -2.39 0.05 2.19
C ASP A 209 -3.30 0.11 0.96
N SER A 210 -4.62 0.15 1.18
CA SER A 210 -5.65 0.29 0.14
C SER A 210 -6.19 1.72 0.00
N GLY A 211 -5.56 2.71 0.65
CA GLY A 211 -5.97 4.11 0.58
C GLY A 211 -7.31 4.39 1.25
N GLY A 212 -7.57 3.76 2.39
CA GLY A 212 -8.81 3.93 3.15
C GLY A 212 -9.96 3.01 2.73
N GLY A 213 -9.70 2.07 1.83
CA GLY A 213 -10.68 1.05 1.43
C GLY A 213 -11.04 0.13 2.60
N ARG A 214 -12.25 -0.41 2.57
CA ARG A 214 -12.71 -1.36 3.60
C ARG A 214 -12.29 -2.77 3.19
N ALA A 215 -11.42 -3.38 3.99
CA ALA A 215 -10.98 -4.76 3.78
C ALA A 215 -12.07 -5.75 4.21
N GLU A 216 -12.24 -6.82 3.46
CA GLU A 216 -13.21 -7.89 3.73
C GLU A 216 -12.48 -9.19 4.13
N GLY A 217 -12.82 -9.74 5.29
CA GLY A 217 -12.24 -10.97 5.82
C GLY A 217 -12.89 -11.34 7.14
N SER A 218 -12.59 -12.52 7.66
CA SER A 218 -13.03 -12.93 8.99
C SER A 218 -12.34 -12.07 10.05
N ARG A 219 -13.11 -11.52 10.95
CA ARG A 219 -12.60 -10.56 11.95
C ARG A 219 -12.27 -11.24 13.27
N ALA A 220 -11.06 -11.00 13.77
CA ALA A 220 -10.56 -11.46 15.07
C ALA A 220 -9.99 -10.22 15.82
N GLY A 221 -10.83 -9.53 16.57
CA GLY A 221 -10.44 -8.26 17.20
C GLY A 221 -10.06 -7.20 16.16
N GLU A 222 -8.81 -6.75 16.22
CA GLU A 222 -8.27 -5.79 15.23
C GLU A 222 -7.71 -6.48 13.97
N TRP A 223 -7.67 -7.81 13.94
CA TRP A 223 -7.14 -8.60 12.84
C TRP A 223 -8.23 -8.96 11.84
N LEU A 224 -7.84 -9.07 10.59
CA LEU A 224 -8.61 -9.69 9.50
C LEU A 224 -7.82 -10.91 9.02
N VAL A 225 -8.54 -11.99 8.75
CA VAL A 225 -7.95 -13.27 8.34
C VAL A 225 -8.61 -13.69 7.03
N SER A 226 -7.81 -14.04 6.04
CA SER A 226 -8.35 -14.54 4.77
C SER A 226 -8.96 -15.94 4.95
N SER A 227 -9.92 -16.29 4.08
CA SER A 227 -10.56 -17.60 4.15
C SER A 227 -9.56 -18.75 3.98
N GLY A 228 -8.57 -18.59 3.14
CA GLY A 228 -7.50 -19.57 2.95
C GLY A 228 -6.69 -19.76 4.22
N ARG A 229 -6.28 -18.66 4.84
CA ARG A 229 -5.50 -18.69 6.09
C ARG A 229 -6.31 -19.27 7.25
N GLN A 230 -7.58 -18.95 7.32
CA GLN A 230 -8.49 -19.53 8.33
C GLN A 230 -8.51 -21.05 8.21
N ALA A 231 -8.74 -21.59 7.02
CA ALA A 231 -8.77 -23.04 6.79
C ALA A 231 -7.43 -23.73 7.14
N GLU A 232 -6.30 -23.05 6.85
CA GLU A 232 -4.97 -23.54 7.25
C GLU A 232 -4.84 -23.64 8.77
N ILE A 233 -5.25 -22.60 9.48
CA ILE A 233 -5.18 -22.54 10.95
C ILE A 233 -6.08 -23.65 11.56
N GLU A 234 -7.32 -23.78 11.10
CA GLU A 234 -8.25 -24.81 11.56
C GLU A 234 -7.66 -26.22 11.38
N THR A 235 -7.16 -26.52 10.18
CA THR A 235 -6.56 -27.81 9.88
C THR A 235 -5.35 -28.09 10.78
N ALA A 236 -4.44 -27.13 10.87
CA ALA A 236 -3.24 -27.29 11.68
C ALA A 236 -3.55 -27.41 13.18
N ALA A 237 -4.56 -26.69 13.67
CA ALA A 237 -4.99 -26.76 15.06
C ALA A 237 -5.52 -28.17 15.41
N VAL A 238 -6.35 -28.73 14.53
CA VAL A 238 -6.88 -30.11 14.70
C VAL A 238 -5.74 -31.13 14.72
N GLU A 239 -4.81 -31.04 13.75
CA GLU A 239 -3.66 -31.95 13.68
C GLU A 239 -2.79 -31.88 14.94
N ARG A 240 -2.46 -30.66 15.39
CA ARG A 240 -1.61 -30.45 16.56
C ARG A 240 -2.28 -30.91 17.85
N THR A 241 -3.58 -30.63 17.98
CA THR A 241 -4.36 -31.08 19.18
C THR A 241 -4.44 -32.58 19.21
N THR A 242 -4.71 -33.24 18.10
CA THR A 242 -4.77 -34.69 17.96
C THR A 242 -3.41 -35.33 18.31
N ALA A 243 -2.32 -34.79 17.77
CA ALA A 243 -0.98 -35.29 18.07
C ALA A 243 -0.62 -35.13 19.55
N TYR A 244 -0.98 -33.99 20.13
CA TYR A 244 -0.75 -33.73 21.57
C TYR A 244 -1.51 -34.70 22.45
N GLN A 245 -2.79 -34.97 22.17
CA GLN A 245 -3.62 -35.91 22.92
C GLN A 245 -3.06 -37.34 22.87
N ARG A 246 -2.57 -37.79 21.71
CA ARG A 246 -1.92 -39.10 21.57
C ARG A 246 -0.69 -39.25 22.47
N SER A 247 0.10 -38.14 22.55
CA SER A 247 1.32 -38.13 23.38
C SER A 247 1.06 -37.86 24.86
N ASN A 248 -0.11 -37.32 25.19
CA ASN A 248 -0.46 -36.91 26.55
C ASN A 248 -1.90 -37.33 26.90
N PRO A 249 -2.20 -38.64 26.94
CA PRO A 249 -3.58 -39.13 27.07
C PRO A 249 -4.30 -38.75 28.36
N LEU A 250 -3.56 -38.33 29.38
CA LEU A 250 -4.13 -37.91 30.67
C LEU A 250 -4.35 -36.41 30.79
N ARG A 251 -4.03 -35.65 29.75
CA ARG A 251 -4.23 -34.18 29.77
C ARG A 251 -5.45 -33.80 28.90
N PRO A 252 -6.26 -32.81 29.35
CA PRO A 252 -7.50 -32.47 28.67
C PRO A 252 -7.29 -31.81 27.29
N GLY A 253 -6.07 -31.33 26.99
CA GLY A 253 -5.76 -30.74 25.71
C GLY A 253 -4.49 -29.90 25.77
N ILE A 254 -4.12 -29.31 24.63
CA ILE A 254 -3.00 -28.39 24.54
C ILE A 254 -3.44 -26.99 25.03
N PRO A 255 -2.64 -26.30 25.88
CA PRO A 255 -3.00 -24.95 26.29
C PRO A 255 -3.09 -24.04 25.08
N LYS A 256 -4.08 -23.14 25.05
CA LYS A 256 -4.37 -22.24 23.92
C LYS A 256 -3.15 -21.41 23.51
N GLN A 257 -2.42 -20.89 24.49
CA GLN A 257 -1.23 -20.07 24.26
C GLN A 257 -0.08 -20.87 23.62
N ASP A 258 0.07 -22.14 24.03
CA ASP A 258 1.08 -23.03 23.43
C ASP A 258 0.70 -23.39 21.99
N LEU A 259 -0.58 -23.57 21.71
CA LEU A 259 -1.09 -23.82 20.37
C LEU A 259 -0.86 -22.60 19.47
N ALA A 260 -1.21 -21.40 19.93
CA ALA A 260 -1.00 -20.15 19.18
C ALA A 260 0.49 -19.95 18.84
N THR A 261 1.36 -20.17 19.83
CA THR A 261 2.83 -20.07 19.63
C THR A 261 3.32 -21.10 18.61
N THR A 262 2.81 -22.34 18.68
CA THR A 262 3.20 -23.42 17.78
C THR A 262 2.76 -23.12 16.33
N LEU A 263 1.55 -22.58 16.17
CA LEU A 263 0.99 -22.22 14.85
C LEU A 263 1.49 -20.87 14.35
N ARG A 264 2.19 -20.10 15.20
CA ARG A 264 2.72 -18.76 14.90
C ARG A 264 1.62 -17.78 14.50
N VAL A 265 0.53 -17.81 15.27
CA VAL A 265 -0.60 -16.88 15.09
C VAL A 265 -0.83 -16.10 16.37
N GLU A 266 -1.43 -14.94 16.25
CA GLU A 266 -1.84 -14.17 17.43
C GLU A 266 -2.95 -14.92 18.17
N PRO A 267 -2.94 -14.90 19.53
CA PRO A 267 -3.96 -15.60 20.31
C PRO A 267 -5.39 -15.20 19.95
N GLU A 268 -5.62 -13.95 19.60
CA GLU A 268 -6.92 -13.42 19.18
C GLU A 268 -7.42 -14.09 17.89
N ILE A 269 -6.51 -14.33 16.95
CA ILE A 269 -6.82 -15.01 15.69
C ILE A 269 -7.21 -16.47 15.99
N LEU A 270 -6.40 -17.18 16.81
CA LEU A 270 -6.71 -18.54 17.16
C LEU A 270 -8.07 -18.66 17.85
N GLU A 271 -8.40 -17.72 18.74
CA GLU A 271 -9.67 -17.70 19.47
C GLU A 271 -10.89 -17.46 18.56
N ALA A 272 -10.71 -16.71 17.50
CA ALA A 272 -11.79 -16.41 16.56
C ALA A 272 -11.98 -17.51 15.51
N VAL A 273 -10.94 -18.30 15.24
CA VAL A 273 -10.93 -19.31 14.16
C VAL A 273 -11.23 -20.73 14.69
N VAL A 274 -10.80 -21.04 15.91
CA VAL A 274 -10.91 -22.39 16.52
C VAL A 274 -11.80 -22.38 17.77
#